data_9fee8088d0e27bb5149f2432dd52640d
#
_entry.id   9fee8088d0e27bb5149f2432dd52640d
#
_cell.length_a   1.000
_cell.length_b   1.000
_cell.length_c   1.000
_cell.angle_alpha   90.00
_cell.angle_beta   90.00
_cell.angle_gamma   90.00
#
_symmetry.space_group_name_H-M   'P 1'
#
loop_
_entity.id
_entity.type
_entity.pdbx_description
1 polymer ?
#
loop_
_entity_poly.entity_id
_entity_poly.type
_entity_poly.pdbx_seq_one_letter_code
_entity_poly.pdbx_strand_id
1 'polypeptide(L)'
;MTPLNAQNPRTKSVLALLAPVALLGACAMTGPSGSTAPTFSQAGLPAAVQVPDGHKVALETVGVGKITYECRVKKDMAGQFEWAFVGPDATLSDRRSTVVGKYYGPPATWEARDGSKVTGTQVAVAPAAAGSIPLQLVKANPAVGMGAMQGVSHIQRVATQGGVAPQTACDASGVGQKQVVDYQADYIFWSPVAMR
;
A
#
# COMPACT_ATOMS: atom_id res chain seq x y z
N MET A 1 83.16 -4.34 -2.62
CA MET A 1 84.07 -3.63 -3.54
C MET A 1 83.30 -2.41 -3.99
N THR A 2 83.61 -1.30 -3.37
CA THR A 2 83.40 0.11 -3.80
C THR A 2 84.30 0.39 -5.00
N PRO A 3 84.20 1.49 -5.80
CA PRO A 3 83.70 2.82 -5.40
C PRO A 3 82.99 3.62 -6.56
N LEU A 4 82.33 4.73 -6.14
CA LEU A 4 82.61 6.17 -6.51
C LEU A 4 82.39 6.56 -7.99
N ASN A 5 81.72 7.62 -8.39
CA ASN A 5 82.02 9.05 -8.18
C ASN A 5 80.91 9.90 -8.87
N ALA A 6 80.33 10.81 -8.23
CA ALA A 6 80.35 12.26 -8.31
C ALA A 6 80.36 12.91 -9.72
N GLN A 7 79.43 13.79 -10.00
CA GLN A 7 79.61 15.22 -10.12
C GLN A 7 78.44 15.99 -10.66
N ASN A 8 78.09 17.01 -9.92
CA ASN A 8 77.17 18.11 -10.29
C ASN A 8 77.99 19.13 -11.17
N PRO A 9 77.37 19.85 -12.07
CA PRO A 9 77.32 21.27 -11.81
C PRO A 9 76.06 22.04 -12.29
N ARG A 10 75.63 22.89 -11.41
CA ARG A 10 75.10 24.26 -11.61
C ARG A 10 74.70 24.71 -13.03
N THR A 11 73.49 25.24 -13.21
CA THR A 11 73.27 26.71 -13.33
C THR A 11 71.84 27.05 -13.83
N LYS A 12 71.38 28.12 -13.29
CA LYS A 12 70.57 29.24 -13.79
C LYS A 12 69.09 29.24 -13.51
N SER A 13 68.77 30.05 -12.51
CA SER A 13 67.46 30.62 -12.23
C SER A 13 66.82 31.29 -13.45
N VAL A 14 65.58 30.97 -13.76
CA VAL A 14 64.68 31.84 -14.47
C VAL A 14 63.46 32.02 -13.67
N LEU A 15 63.28 33.20 -13.15
CA LEU A 15 62.11 33.65 -12.40
C LEU A 15 60.96 33.85 -13.40
N ALA A 16 60.01 33.01 -13.42
CA ALA A 16 58.75 33.22 -14.17
C ALA A 16 57.61 33.41 -13.17
N LEU A 17 57.13 34.65 -13.08
CA LEU A 17 55.92 35.02 -12.40
C LEU A 17 54.73 34.37 -13.14
N LEU A 18 54.07 33.43 -12.47
CA LEU A 18 52.77 32.92 -12.90
C LEU A 18 51.71 33.36 -11.90
N ALA A 19 50.80 34.20 -12.36
CA ALA A 19 49.62 34.65 -11.62
C ALA A 19 48.67 33.46 -11.32
N PRO A 20 48.05 33.39 -10.14
CA PRO A 20 47.04 32.38 -9.86
C PRO A 20 45.72 32.79 -10.52
N VAL A 21 45.27 32.01 -11.50
CA VAL A 21 43.90 32.06 -12.00
C VAL A 21 43.03 31.36 -10.96
N ALA A 22 42.26 32.12 -10.21
CA ALA A 22 41.23 31.61 -9.32
C ALA A 22 40.09 31.06 -10.15
N LEU A 23 40.02 29.74 -10.31
CA LEU A 23 38.84 29.03 -10.79
C LEU A 23 37.81 29.02 -9.67
N LEU A 24 36.84 29.91 -9.74
CA LEU A 24 35.58 29.82 -8.99
C LEU A 24 34.79 28.60 -9.48
N GLY A 25 35.00 27.46 -8.84
CA GLY A 25 34.17 26.27 -9.01
C GLY A 25 32.79 26.54 -8.45
N ALA A 26 31.79 26.79 -9.31
CA ALA A 26 30.39 26.77 -8.94
C ALA A 26 30.02 25.32 -8.61
N CYS A 27 29.96 24.97 -7.33
CA CYS A 27 29.31 23.76 -6.86
C CYS A 27 27.81 23.91 -7.12
N ALA A 28 27.34 23.43 -8.27
CA ALA A 28 25.92 23.18 -8.47
C ALA A 28 25.51 22.07 -7.47
N MET A 29 24.88 22.47 -6.37
CA MET A 29 24.18 21.54 -5.50
C MET A 29 22.96 20.99 -6.27
N THR A 30 23.15 19.87 -6.95
CA THR A 30 22.04 19.02 -7.37
C THR A 30 21.41 18.48 -6.09
N GLY A 31 20.38 19.18 -5.60
CA GLY A 31 19.51 18.65 -4.57
C GLY A 31 18.93 17.30 -5.03
N PRO A 32 18.71 16.32 -4.13
CA PRO A 32 18.09 15.09 -4.50
C PRO A 32 16.70 15.41 -5.08
N SER A 33 16.53 15.17 -6.38
CA SER A 33 15.20 15.13 -7.00
C SER A 33 14.46 14.01 -6.31
N GLY A 34 13.66 14.34 -5.31
CA GLY A 34 12.77 13.42 -4.66
C GLY A 34 11.81 12.89 -5.73
N SER A 35 12.08 11.71 -6.24
CA SER A 35 11.12 10.98 -7.08
C SER A 35 9.92 10.70 -6.20
N THR A 36 8.92 11.58 -6.24
CA THR A 36 7.63 11.34 -5.63
C THR A 36 7.02 10.18 -6.40
N ALA A 37 6.90 9.02 -5.77
CA ALA A 37 6.17 7.90 -6.36
C ALA A 37 4.78 8.41 -6.77
N PRO A 38 4.26 8.01 -7.93
CA PRO A 38 2.97 8.49 -8.38
C PRO A 38 1.92 8.13 -7.32
N THR A 39 1.21 9.13 -6.83
CA THR A 39 0.08 8.94 -5.94
C THR A 39 -1.03 8.23 -6.69
N PHE A 40 -1.70 7.28 -6.03
CA PHE A 40 -2.83 6.55 -6.61
C PHE A 40 -3.86 7.50 -7.24
N SER A 41 -4.31 7.14 -8.44
CA SER A 41 -5.40 7.83 -9.13
C SER A 41 -6.60 6.91 -9.26
N GLN A 42 -7.77 7.42 -8.91
CA GLN A 42 -9.03 6.71 -9.10
C GLN A 42 -9.64 6.93 -10.50
N ALA A 43 -8.99 7.70 -11.36
CA ALA A 43 -9.41 7.85 -12.76
C ALA A 43 -9.41 6.46 -13.43
N GLY A 44 -10.50 6.12 -14.08
CA GLY A 44 -10.68 4.80 -14.69
C GLY A 44 -11.32 3.73 -13.79
N LEU A 45 -11.52 4.00 -12.51
CA LEU A 45 -12.37 3.14 -11.68
C LEU A 45 -13.86 3.37 -12.02
N PRO A 46 -14.71 2.34 -11.86
CA PRO A 46 -16.15 2.53 -11.92
C PRO A 46 -16.62 3.63 -10.95
N ALA A 47 -17.49 4.54 -11.42
CA ALA A 47 -17.95 5.69 -10.65
C ALA A 47 -18.52 5.31 -9.26
N ALA A 48 -19.18 4.16 -9.17
CA ALA A 48 -19.77 3.68 -7.91
C ALA A 48 -18.75 3.49 -6.78
N VAL A 49 -17.49 3.22 -7.11
CA VAL A 49 -16.44 2.99 -6.12
C VAL A 49 -15.42 4.14 -6.04
N GLN A 50 -15.69 5.26 -6.70
CA GLN A 50 -14.87 6.46 -6.57
C GLN A 50 -15.21 7.21 -5.28
N VAL A 51 -14.19 7.73 -4.63
CA VAL A 51 -14.33 8.63 -3.48
C VAL A 51 -14.75 10.01 -3.99
N PRO A 52 -15.73 10.69 -3.36
CA PRO A 52 -16.15 12.02 -3.76
C PRO A 52 -15.02 13.05 -3.78
N ASP A 53 -15.20 14.11 -4.57
CA ASP A 53 -14.28 15.24 -4.60
C ASP A 53 -14.05 15.84 -3.21
N GLY A 54 -12.97 16.58 -3.04
CA GLY A 54 -12.59 17.16 -1.75
C GLY A 54 -11.84 16.19 -0.82
N HIS A 55 -11.39 15.06 -1.35
CA HIS A 55 -10.56 14.08 -0.63
C HIS A 55 -9.19 13.92 -1.28
N LYS A 56 -8.22 13.53 -0.49
CA LYS A 56 -6.86 13.18 -0.92
C LYS A 56 -6.46 11.82 -0.39
N VAL A 57 -5.58 11.16 -1.11
CA VAL A 57 -4.95 9.91 -0.62
C VAL A 57 -4.13 10.22 0.62
N ALA A 58 -4.43 9.51 1.70
CA ALA A 58 -3.71 9.61 2.97
C ALA A 58 -2.69 8.47 3.11
N LEU A 59 -3.06 7.25 2.67
CA LEU A 59 -2.20 6.07 2.75
C LEU A 59 -2.57 5.11 1.63
N GLU A 60 -1.57 4.46 1.05
CA GLU A 60 -1.72 3.36 0.09
C GLU A 60 -1.10 2.10 0.66
N THR A 61 -1.81 1.00 0.60
CA THR A 61 -1.30 -0.30 1.04
C THR A 61 -1.68 -1.41 0.07
N VAL A 62 -0.86 -2.46 0.06
CA VAL A 62 -1.19 -3.75 -0.54
C VAL A 62 -1.52 -4.72 0.58
N GLY A 63 -2.73 -5.24 0.58
CA GLY A 63 -3.17 -6.27 1.50
C GLY A 63 -3.02 -7.64 0.86
N VAL A 64 -2.22 -8.51 1.49
CA VAL A 64 -2.05 -9.91 1.10
C VAL A 64 -2.45 -10.80 2.25
N GLY A 65 -3.34 -11.75 1.99
CA GLY A 65 -3.84 -12.60 3.06
C GLY A 65 -4.87 -13.61 2.60
N LYS A 66 -5.77 -13.92 3.50
CA LYS A 66 -6.73 -15.01 3.37
C LYS A 66 -8.14 -14.55 3.73
N ILE A 67 -9.12 -15.17 3.06
CA ILE A 67 -10.53 -15.04 3.42
C ILE A 67 -11.02 -16.42 3.83
N THR A 68 -11.69 -16.49 4.97
CA THR A 68 -12.34 -17.70 5.45
C THR A 68 -13.81 -17.69 5.04
N TYR A 69 -14.27 -18.80 4.49
CA TYR A 69 -15.66 -19.10 4.23
C TYR A 69 -16.10 -20.32 5.04
N GLU A 70 -17.38 -20.38 5.37
CA GLU A 70 -17.98 -21.52 6.07
C GLU A 70 -19.21 -21.98 5.31
N CYS A 71 -19.32 -23.29 5.10
CA CYS A 71 -20.51 -23.88 4.50
C CYS A 71 -21.68 -23.80 5.49
N ARG A 72 -22.74 -23.12 5.11
CA ARG A 72 -23.93 -22.89 5.96
C ARG A 72 -25.20 -23.11 5.18
N VAL A 73 -26.24 -23.38 5.91
CA VAL A 73 -27.62 -23.29 5.36
C VAL A 73 -27.86 -21.85 4.94
N LYS A 74 -28.33 -21.65 3.72
CA LYS A 74 -28.63 -20.34 3.18
C LYS A 74 -29.76 -19.69 3.96
N LYS A 75 -29.56 -18.44 4.38
CA LYS A 75 -30.56 -17.72 5.16
C LYS A 75 -31.92 -17.70 4.41
N ASP A 76 -32.99 -17.99 5.12
CA ASP A 76 -34.37 -18.00 4.62
C ASP A 76 -34.66 -18.97 3.45
N MET A 77 -33.76 -19.96 3.20
CA MET A 77 -33.86 -20.94 2.13
C MET A 77 -33.52 -22.34 2.65
N ALA A 78 -34.47 -22.97 3.36
CA ALA A 78 -34.29 -24.33 3.91
C ALA A 78 -33.87 -25.32 2.81
N GLY A 79 -32.87 -26.15 3.10
CA GLY A 79 -32.32 -27.15 2.16
C GLY A 79 -31.40 -26.60 1.10
N GLN A 80 -31.12 -25.30 1.07
CA GLN A 80 -30.09 -24.71 0.24
C GLN A 80 -28.86 -24.34 1.10
N PHE A 81 -27.68 -24.46 0.49
CA PHE A 81 -26.39 -24.24 1.17
C PHE A 81 -25.55 -23.26 0.40
N GLU A 82 -24.67 -22.57 1.10
CA GLU A 82 -23.73 -21.62 0.51
C GLU A 82 -22.45 -21.54 1.32
N TRP A 83 -21.35 -21.17 0.64
CA TRP A 83 -20.14 -20.71 1.30
C TRP A 83 -20.34 -19.27 1.79
N ALA A 84 -20.67 -19.15 3.08
CA ALA A 84 -20.86 -17.85 3.72
C ALA A 84 -19.51 -17.24 4.12
N PHE A 85 -19.33 -15.96 3.84
CA PHE A 85 -18.17 -15.20 4.26
C PHE A 85 -18.06 -15.15 5.79
N VAL A 86 -16.90 -15.49 6.33
CA VAL A 86 -16.58 -15.42 7.77
C VAL A 86 -15.74 -14.20 8.09
N GLY A 87 -14.66 -13.98 7.37
CA GLY A 87 -13.81 -12.82 7.57
C GLY A 87 -12.47 -12.90 6.86
N PRO A 88 -11.80 -11.74 6.69
CA PRO A 88 -10.45 -11.67 6.18
C PRO A 88 -9.42 -11.72 7.30
N ASP A 89 -8.19 -12.08 6.94
CA ASP A 89 -6.97 -11.89 7.70
C ASP A 89 -5.85 -11.59 6.71
N ALA A 90 -5.34 -10.36 6.72
CA ALA A 90 -4.34 -9.90 5.77
C ALA A 90 -3.32 -8.95 6.40
N THR A 91 -2.09 -9.07 5.93
CA THR A 91 -1.01 -8.13 6.20
C THR A 91 -1.12 -6.96 5.21
N LEU A 92 -1.00 -5.74 5.71
CA LEU A 92 -0.93 -4.53 4.91
C LEU A 92 0.53 -4.08 4.80
N SER A 93 1.02 -3.93 3.57
CA SER A 93 2.35 -3.40 3.30
C SER A 93 2.26 -2.13 2.47
N ASP A 94 3.21 -1.22 2.63
CA ASP A 94 3.37 -0.06 1.73
C ASP A 94 3.88 -0.49 0.35
N ARG A 95 4.02 0.49 -0.58
CA ARG A 95 4.53 0.24 -1.94
C ARG A 95 6.01 -0.19 -1.98
N ARG A 96 6.73 -0.13 -0.84
CA ARG A 96 8.10 -0.64 -0.67
C ARG A 96 8.14 -2.01 0.01
N SER A 97 6.99 -2.67 0.13
CA SER A 97 6.83 -3.97 0.81
C SER A 97 7.13 -3.93 2.32
N THR A 98 7.13 -2.76 2.93
CA THR A 98 7.24 -2.65 4.38
C THR A 98 5.89 -2.89 5.01
N VAL A 99 5.80 -3.78 5.99
CA VAL A 99 4.56 -4.03 6.72
C VAL A 99 4.19 -2.79 7.53
N VAL A 100 3.01 -2.25 7.27
CA VAL A 100 2.47 -1.03 7.90
C VAL A 100 1.20 -1.28 8.72
N GLY A 101 0.63 -2.49 8.64
CA GLY A 101 -0.59 -2.80 9.38
C GLY A 101 -1.16 -4.17 9.05
N LYS A 102 -2.43 -4.33 9.40
CA LYS A 102 -3.23 -5.54 9.13
C LYS A 102 -4.67 -5.18 8.83
N TYR A 103 -5.38 -6.07 8.14
CA TYR A 103 -6.80 -6.01 7.87
C TYR A 103 -7.47 -7.30 8.31
N TYR A 104 -8.50 -7.21 9.13
CA TYR A 104 -9.18 -8.37 9.68
C TYR A 104 -10.66 -8.07 9.98
N GLY A 105 -11.42 -9.07 10.35
CA GLY A 105 -12.83 -8.91 10.73
C GLY A 105 -13.57 -10.22 10.91
N PRO A 106 -14.88 -10.17 11.24
CA PRO A 106 -15.77 -9.03 11.46
C PRO A 106 -15.61 -8.31 12.81
N PRO A 107 -15.93 -7.02 12.93
CA PRO A 107 -16.19 -6.11 11.82
C PRO A 107 -14.93 -5.83 11.01
N ALA A 108 -15.08 -5.45 9.74
CA ALA A 108 -13.96 -5.07 8.89
C ALA A 108 -13.13 -3.97 9.56
N THR A 109 -11.89 -4.28 9.88
CA THR A 109 -10.98 -3.43 10.67
C THR A 109 -9.62 -3.32 9.98
N TRP A 110 -9.20 -2.11 9.72
CA TRP A 110 -7.84 -1.79 9.27
C TRP A 110 -7.10 -1.17 10.45
N GLU A 111 -6.00 -1.79 10.85
CA GLU A 111 -5.18 -1.37 11.99
C GLU A 111 -3.75 -1.13 11.52
N ALA A 112 -3.24 0.08 11.77
CA ALA A 112 -1.87 0.45 11.49
C ALA A 112 -0.92 -0.07 12.58
N ARG A 113 0.39 -0.10 12.28
CA ARG A 113 1.41 -0.55 13.23
C ARG A 113 1.51 0.30 14.49
N ASP A 114 1.07 1.56 14.43
CA ASP A 114 1.01 2.47 15.58
C ASP A 114 -0.18 2.20 16.51
N GLY A 115 -1.02 1.20 16.19
CA GLY A 115 -2.20 0.81 16.95
C GLY A 115 -3.46 1.61 16.61
N SER A 116 -3.35 2.67 15.80
CA SER A 116 -4.54 3.36 15.32
C SER A 116 -5.32 2.48 14.35
N LYS A 117 -6.65 2.54 14.40
CA LYS A 117 -7.49 1.68 13.58
C LYS A 117 -8.81 2.35 13.20
N VAL A 118 -9.35 1.89 12.08
CA VAL A 118 -10.67 2.26 11.61
C VAL A 118 -11.48 1.01 11.29
N THR A 119 -12.77 1.10 11.51
CA THR A 119 -13.77 0.19 10.94
C THR A 119 -14.55 0.94 9.86
N GLY A 120 -15.39 0.27 9.12
CA GLY A 120 -16.18 0.97 8.12
C GLY A 120 -17.38 0.19 7.63
N THR A 121 -18.26 0.90 6.92
CA THR A 121 -19.47 0.36 6.30
C THR A 121 -19.34 0.42 4.78
N GLN A 122 -19.67 -0.67 4.12
CA GLN A 122 -19.70 -0.73 2.66
C GLN A 122 -20.69 0.30 2.10
N VAL A 123 -20.23 1.13 1.19
CA VAL A 123 -21.07 2.10 0.44
C VAL A 123 -21.49 1.49 -0.89
N ALA A 124 -20.53 0.97 -1.64
CA ALA A 124 -20.75 0.42 -2.96
C ALA A 124 -19.74 -0.65 -3.31
N VAL A 125 -20.09 -1.45 -4.30
CA VAL A 125 -19.19 -2.40 -4.97
C VAL A 125 -19.28 -2.24 -6.49
N ALA A 126 -18.23 -2.69 -7.17
CA ALA A 126 -18.22 -2.80 -8.63
C ALA A 126 -17.53 -4.10 -9.05
N PRO A 127 -17.86 -4.66 -10.21
CA PRO A 127 -17.20 -5.86 -10.72
C PRO A 127 -15.68 -5.68 -10.82
N ALA A 128 -14.95 -6.75 -10.55
CA ALA A 128 -13.51 -6.87 -10.76
C ALA A 128 -13.23 -7.94 -11.84
N ALA A 129 -11.96 -8.25 -12.06
CA ALA A 129 -11.58 -9.35 -12.93
C ALA A 129 -12.20 -10.68 -12.47
N ALA A 130 -12.48 -11.58 -13.41
CA ALA A 130 -13.02 -12.90 -13.09
C ALA A 130 -12.14 -13.63 -12.06
N GLY A 131 -12.76 -14.30 -11.10
CA GLY A 131 -12.06 -14.98 -10.00
C GLY A 131 -11.58 -14.07 -8.88
N SER A 132 -11.91 -12.78 -8.92
CA SER A 132 -11.54 -11.80 -7.90
C SER A 132 -12.76 -11.25 -7.18
N ILE A 133 -12.61 -10.97 -5.87
CA ILE A 133 -13.65 -10.27 -5.11
C ILE A 133 -13.89 -8.88 -5.69
N PRO A 134 -15.12 -8.34 -5.60
CA PRO A 134 -15.46 -7.03 -6.17
C PRO A 134 -14.57 -5.89 -5.66
N LEU A 135 -14.40 -4.85 -6.48
CA LEU A 135 -13.96 -3.54 -6.02
C LEU A 135 -14.97 -3.00 -5.00
N GLN A 136 -14.51 -2.18 -4.06
CA GLN A 136 -15.38 -1.71 -2.97
C GLN A 136 -15.03 -0.30 -2.56
N LEU A 137 -16.06 0.50 -2.28
CA LEU A 137 -15.97 1.75 -1.54
C LEU A 137 -16.55 1.55 -0.14
N VAL A 138 -15.81 1.97 0.87
CA VAL A 138 -16.16 1.90 2.28
C VAL A 138 -16.13 3.31 2.87
N LYS A 139 -17.16 3.69 3.62
CA LYS A 139 -17.15 4.85 4.50
C LYS A 139 -16.53 4.42 5.84
N ALA A 140 -15.44 5.07 6.23
CA ALA A 140 -14.79 4.78 7.49
C ALA A 140 -15.56 5.39 8.68
N ASN A 141 -15.60 4.66 9.78
CA ASN A 141 -16.00 5.18 11.08
C ASN A 141 -14.85 6.03 11.66
N PRO A 142 -15.10 6.89 12.65
CA PRO A 142 -14.03 7.61 13.35
C PRO A 142 -12.92 6.67 13.81
N ALA A 143 -11.68 7.09 13.60
CA ALA A 143 -10.51 6.31 14.01
C ALA A 143 -10.45 6.16 15.54
N VAL A 144 -10.01 5.00 15.98
CA VAL A 144 -9.67 4.74 17.38
C VAL A 144 -8.15 4.76 17.51
N GLY A 145 -7.64 5.50 18.48
CA GLY A 145 -6.21 5.73 18.68
C GLY A 145 -5.64 6.84 17.81
N MET A 146 -4.47 7.33 18.21
CA MET A 146 -3.71 8.35 17.48
C MET A 146 -2.76 7.70 16.50
N GLY A 147 -2.67 8.19 15.28
CA GLY A 147 -1.72 7.67 14.29
C GLY A 147 -2.21 7.71 12.85
N ALA A 148 -1.70 6.80 12.02
CA ALA A 148 -1.86 6.79 10.56
C ALA A 148 -3.33 6.72 10.09
N MET A 149 -4.22 6.13 10.90
CA MET A 149 -5.64 6.02 10.56
C MET A 149 -6.46 7.24 10.93
N GLN A 150 -5.85 8.24 11.57
CA GLN A 150 -6.57 9.45 12.00
C GLN A 150 -7.00 10.28 10.79
N GLY A 151 -8.26 10.73 10.79
CA GLY A 151 -8.83 11.52 9.69
C GLY A 151 -9.17 10.73 8.43
N VAL A 152 -8.98 9.41 8.41
CA VAL A 152 -9.46 8.57 7.31
C VAL A 152 -10.99 8.60 7.29
N SER A 153 -11.55 8.93 6.13
CA SER A 153 -13.00 9.04 5.92
C SER A 153 -13.54 8.00 4.94
N HIS A 154 -12.72 7.56 4.00
CA HIS A 154 -13.07 6.54 3.01
C HIS A 154 -11.92 5.57 2.80
N ILE A 155 -12.28 4.34 2.44
CA ILE A 155 -11.32 3.29 2.07
C ILE A 155 -11.82 2.68 0.77
N GLN A 156 -10.93 2.57 -0.22
CA GLN A 156 -11.20 1.81 -1.44
C GLN A 156 -10.46 0.48 -1.38
N ARG A 157 -11.12 -0.60 -1.78
CA ARG A 157 -10.51 -1.87 -2.13
C ARG A 157 -10.50 -1.98 -3.65
N VAL A 158 -9.31 -1.99 -4.24
CA VAL A 158 -9.09 -2.02 -5.69
C VAL A 158 -8.02 -3.04 -6.06
N ALA A 159 -7.76 -3.25 -7.34
CA ALA A 159 -6.74 -4.19 -7.84
C ALA A 159 -6.86 -5.59 -7.20
N THR A 160 -8.08 -6.06 -7.00
CA THR A 160 -8.37 -7.32 -6.30
C THR A 160 -7.93 -8.53 -7.12
N GLN A 161 -7.38 -9.53 -6.44
CA GLN A 161 -6.99 -10.82 -7.00
C GLN A 161 -7.45 -11.93 -6.05
N GLY A 162 -8.15 -12.92 -6.56
CA GLY A 162 -8.67 -14.04 -5.76
C GLY A 162 -9.72 -13.64 -4.74
N GLY A 163 -9.82 -14.39 -3.68
CA GLY A 163 -10.70 -14.13 -2.54
C GLY A 163 -12.16 -14.51 -2.75
N VAL A 164 -12.56 -15.00 -3.92
CA VAL A 164 -13.94 -15.47 -4.16
C VAL A 164 -14.24 -16.73 -3.36
N ALA A 165 -15.52 -16.96 -3.08
CA ALA A 165 -15.98 -18.18 -2.40
C ALA A 165 -15.47 -19.46 -3.10
N PRO A 166 -15.19 -20.52 -2.35
CA PRO A 166 -14.76 -21.80 -2.92
C PRO A 166 -15.75 -22.31 -3.99
N GLN A 167 -15.21 -22.95 -5.03
CA GLN A 167 -16.01 -23.55 -6.10
C GLN A 167 -16.41 -25.01 -5.78
N THR A 168 -15.91 -25.56 -4.68
CA THR A 168 -16.30 -26.90 -4.19
C THR A 168 -17.74 -26.87 -3.69
N ALA A 169 -18.42 -28.02 -3.77
CA ALA A 169 -19.78 -28.12 -3.27
C ALA A 169 -19.88 -27.79 -1.77
N CYS A 170 -20.91 -27.05 -1.41
CA CYS A 170 -21.38 -26.87 -0.05
C CYS A 170 -22.76 -27.49 0.00
N ASP A 171 -22.94 -28.53 0.80
CA ASP A 171 -24.18 -29.30 0.94
C ASP A 171 -24.42 -29.66 2.41
N ALA A 172 -25.45 -30.45 2.67
CA ALA A 172 -25.83 -30.84 4.03
C ALA A 172 -24.70 -31.54 4.80
N SER A 173 -23.84 -32.30 4.14
CA SER A 173 -22.72 -33.01 4.77
C SER A 173 -21.54 -32.08 5.08
N GLY A 174 -21.52 -30.96 4.41
CA GLY A 174 -20.45 -29.95 4.55
C GLY A 174 -20.77 -28.83 5.54
N VAL A 175 -21.96 -28.79 6.13
CA VAL A 175 -22.33 -27.71 7.05
C VAL A 175 -21.35 -27.60 8.22
N GLY A 176 -20.86 -26.38 8.47
CA GLY A 176 -19.85 -26.07 9.47
C GLY A 176 -18.40 -26.24 8.99
N GLN A 177 -18.18 -26.85 7.84
CA GLN A 177 -16.82 -26.90 7.25
C GLN A 177 -16.36 -25.51 6.84
N LYS A 178 -15.09 -25.24 7.07
CA LYS A 178 -14.44 -23.98 6.69
C LYS A 178 -13.44 -24.20 5.56
N GLN A 179 -13.41 -23.26 4.64
CA GLN A 179 -12.38 -23.19 3.61
C GLN A 179 -11.75 -21.80 3.62
N VAL A 180 -10.47 -21.79 3.31
CA VAL A 180 -9.65 -20.58 3.29
C VAL A 180 -9.14 -20.39 1.89
N VAL A 181 -9.31 -19.20 1.33
CA VAL A 181 -8.85 -18.82 0.01
C VAL A 181 -7.87 -17.65 0.10
N ASP A 182 -6.86 -17.67 -0.73
CA ASP A 182 -5.90 -16.57 -0.81
C ASP A 182 -6.50 -15.38 -1.55
N TYR A 183 -6.12 -14.18 -1.15
CA TYR A 183 -6.48 -12.97 -1.86
C TYR A 183 -5.41 -11.89 -1.73
N GLN A 184 -5.44 -10.97 -2.67
CA GLN A 184 -4.72 -9.71 -2.62
C GLN A 184 -5.64 -8.57 -3.03
N ALA A 185 -5.43 -7.40 -2.44
CA ALA A 185 -6.09 -6.16 -2.86
C ALA A 185 -5.25 -4.95 -2.46
N ASP A 186 -5.38 -3.86 -3.20
CA ASP A 186 -4.91 -2.57 -2.75
C ASP A 186 -5.98 -1.91 -1.88
N TYR A 187 -5.57 -1.40 -0.73
CA TYR A 187 -6.41 -0.57 0.15
C TYR A 187 -5.88 0.86 0.12
N ILE A 188 -6.70 1.75 -0.42
CA ILE A 188 -6.40 3.18 -0.54
C ILE A 188 -7.23 3.92 0.49
N PHE A 189 -6.57 4.59 1.41
CA PHE A 189 -7.18 5.36 2.48
C PHE A 189 -7.24 6.84 2.10
N TRP A 190 -8.38 7.45 2.31
CA TRP A 190 -8.65 8.82 1.91
C TRP A 190 -9.03 9.68 3.11
N SER A 191 -8.55 10.90 3.13
CA SER A 191 -8.94 11.93 4.11
C SER A 191 -9.48 13.16 3.40
N PRO A 192 -10.38 13.94 4.04
CA PRO A 192 -10.80 15.23 3.50
C PRO A 192 -9.60 16.16 3.28
N VAL A 193 -9.66 16.95 2.22
CA VAL A 193 -8.76 18.09 2.05
C VAL A 193 -9.22 19.17 3.04
N ALA A 194 -8.30 19.69 3.86
CA ALA A 194 -8.63 20.78 4.77
C ALA A 194 -9.15 21.97 3.94
N MET A 195 -10.35 22.45 4.26
CA MET A 195 -10.82 23.73 3.73
C MET A 195 -9.93 24.83 4.31
N ARG A 196 -9.34 25.62 3.45
CA ARG A 196 -8.58 26.83 3.83
C ARG A 196 -9.54 27.99 4.04
#